data_3928c7fe984ee23ffe73dc13024a3bdd
#
_entry.id   3928c7fe984ee23ffe73dc13024a3bdd
#
_cell.length_a   1.000
_cell.length_b   1.000
_cell.length_c   1.000
_cell.angle_alpha   90.00
_cell.angle_beta   90.00
_cell.angle_gamma   90.00
#
_symmetry.space_group_name_H-M   'P 1'
#
loop_
_entity.id
_entity.type
_entity.pdbx_description
1 polymer ?
#
loop_
_entity_poly.entity_id
_entity_poly.type
_entity_poly.pdbx_seq_one_letter_code
_entity_poly.pdbx_strand_id
1 'polypeptide(L)'
;MKRKILAIALGAALAAPAVSAGTVTVLTSFPKELTTAYKKAFEAANPGITVEILNKNTTASVAYVRELPEGQRPDVMWASAPDAFEVLASYKLLQSAPEVINKSAPAKIGSYPLNDPKGMYYGQALAGYGISWNTRYLKAHKLPEPRQWTDLVKPEYFGHIAISSPSRSGTTQLTVETILQGEGWEKGWTQLLQMMGNAAAVTDRSFAVPDGVNNGQYGIGIVIDFLALAGKYSGYPVEFTYPAMTAVVPANIALIAGAKNADEARKFMAYTMSVPGQQLLFDAKIARLPILP
;
A
#
# COMPACT_ATOMS: atom_id res chain seq x y z
N MET A 1 25.58 -64.48 46.29
CA MET A 1 24.95 -63.12 46.41
C MET A 1 25.24 -62.31 45.14
N LYS A 2 24.29 -62.16 44.21
CA LYS A 2 24.46 -61.46 42.97
C LYS A 2 23.70 -60.09 43.14
N ARG A 3 24.46 -58.96 43.18
CA ARG A 3 23.88 -57.61 43.22
C ARG A 3 23.46 -57.20 41.79
N LYS A 4 22.18 -56.95 41.56
CA LYS A 4 21.66 -56.35 40.33
C LYS A 4 21.78 -54.81 40.48
N ILE A 5 22.55 -54.21 39.60
CA ILE A 5 22.65 -52.75 39.44
C ILE A 5 21.52 -52.32 38.52
N LEU A 6 20.58 -51.54 39.02
CA LEU A 6 19.47 -50.95 38.29
C LEU A 6 19.96 -49.59 37.70
N ALA A 7 20.14 -49.53 36.40
CA ALA A 7 20.50 -48.29 35.69
C ALA A 7 19.20 -47.48 35.47
N ILE A 8 19.06 -46.32 36.12
CA ILE A 8 17.98 -45.35 35.90
C ILE A 8 18.44 -44.47 34.71
N ALA A 9 17.82 -44.65 33.55
CA ALA A 9 18.01 -43.76 32.42
C ALA A 9 17.16 -42.52 32.65
N LEU A 10 17.82 -41.39 32.94
CA LEU A 10 17.17 -40.08 33.05
C LEU A 10 16.93 -39.52 31.64
N GLY A 11 15.72 -39.68 31.11
CA GLY A 11 15.30 -39.10 29.85
C GLY A 11 15.15 -37.57 29.98
N ALA A 12 16.09 -36.80 29.44
CA ALA A 12 15.94 -35.38 29.30
C ALA A 12 14.88 -35.10 28.20
N ALA A 13 13.66 -34.80 28.61
CA ALA A 13 12.64 -34.26 27.72
C ALA A 13 13.09 -32.86 27.28
N LEU A 14 13.53 -32.73 26.04
CA LEU A 14 13.72 -31.46 25.38
C LEU A 14 12.33 -30.79 25.26
N ALA A 15 12.03 -29.87 26.18
CA ALA A 15 10.87 -29.00 26.06
C ALA A 15 11.11 -28.11 24.83
N ALA A 16 10.44 -28.43 23.71
CA ALA A 16 10.34 -27.50 22.59
C ALA A 16 9.73 -26.20 23.13
N PRO A 17 10.29 -25.03 22.80
CA PRO A 17 9.70 -23.77 23.22
C PRO A 17 8.26 -23.74 22.69
N ALA A 18 7.32 -23.47 23.59
CA ALA A 18 5.92 -23.26 23.22
C ALA A 18 5.89 -22.06 22.26
N VAL A 19 5.63 -22.32 20.99
CA VAL A 19 5.40 -21.28 20.01
C VAL A 19 4.10 -20.61 20.47
N SER A 20 4.22 -19.38 20.97
CA SER A 20 3.05 -18.56 21.31
C SER A 20 2.27 -18.33 20.03
N ALA A 21 1.06 -18.91 19.96
CA ALA A 21 0.15 -18.67 18.84
C ALA A 21 -0.37 -17.23 18.98
N GLY A 22 0.09 -16.35 18.13
CA GLY A 22 -0.33 -14.95 18.07
C GLY A 22 -1.12 -14.66 16.80
N THR A 23 -2.01 -13.68 16.84
CA THR A 23 -2.74 -13.21 15.67
C THR A 23 -2.43 -11.74 15.45
N VAL A 24 -1.90 -11.37 14.28
CA VAL A 24 -1.68 -9.97 13.90
C VAL A 24 -2.83 -9.50 13.04
N THR A 25 -3.57 -8.50 13.49
CA THR A 25 -4.62 -7.85 12.70
C THR A 25 -4.05 -6.68 11.92
N VAL A 26 -4.00 -6.82 10.59
CA VAL A 26 -3.47 -5.82 9.67
C VAL A 26 -4.61 -5.07 8.99
N LEU A 27 -4.78 -3.80 9.33
CA LEU A 27 -5.72 -2.89 8.69
C LEU A 27 -5.05 -2.30 7.43
N THR A 28 -5.68 -2.48 6.27
CA THR A 28 -5.06 -2.07 5.01
C THR A 28 -6.08 -1.67 3.96
N SER A 29 -5.66 -0.78 3.06
CA SER A 29 -6.41 -0.42 1.84
C SER A 29 -5.90 -1.13 0.59
N PHE A 30 -4.88 -1.97 0.71
CA PHE A 30 -4.26 -2.66 -0.42
C PHE A 30 -5.13 -3.78 -1.00
N PRO A 31 -4.95 -4.12 -2.30
CA PRO A 31 -5.68 -5.19 -2.95
C PRO A 31 -5.31 -6.57 -2.40
N LYS A 32 -6.19 -7.54 -2.64
CA LYS A 32 -6.10 -8.91 -2.10
C LYS A 32 -4.85 -9.65 -2.57
N GLU A 33 -4.41 -9.41 -3.79
CA GLU A 33 -3.22 -10.05 -4.39
C GLU A 33 -1.99 -9.80 -3.54
N LEU A 34 -1.76 -8.54 -3.17
CA LEU A 34 -0.65 -8.13 -2.32
C LEU A 34 -0.79 -8.70 -0.90
N THR A 35 -1.93 -8.50 -0.27
CA THR A 35 -2.12 -8.91 1.13
C THR A 35 -2.07 -10.42 1.32
N THR A 36 -2.59 -11.20 0.36
CA THR A 36 -2.54 -12.67 0.38
C THR A 36 -1.11 -13.18 0.22
N ALA A 37 -0.31 -12.58 -0.68
CA ALA A 37 1.09 -12.96 -0.87
C ALA A 37 1.90 -12.76 0.41
N TYR A 38 1.79 -11.57 1.03
CA TYR A 38 2.50 -11.28 2.28
C TYR A 38 2.02 -12.14 3.45
N LYS A 39 0.70 -12.31 3.63
CA LYS A 39 0.14 -13.21 4.65
C LYS A 39 0.75 -14.61 4.53
N LYS A 40 0.65 -15.21 3.35
CA LYS A 40 1.15 -16.56 3.10
C LYS A 40 2.65 -16.70 3.37
N ALA A 41 3.45 -15.75 2.88
CA ALA A 41 4.90 -15.81 3.02
C ALA A 41 5.35 -15.54 4.46
N PHE A 42 4.71 -14.60 5.16
CA PHE A 42 5.00 -14.31 6.55
C PHE A 42 4.65 -15.48 7.48
N GLU A 43 3.45 -16.06 7.34
CA GLU A 43 3.00 -17.20 8.15
C GLU A 43 3.89 -18.44 7.94
N ALA A 44 4.36 -18.67 6.71
CA ALA A 44 5.32 -19.74 6.41
C ALA A 44 6.68 -19.51 7.10
N ALA A 45 7.14 -18.26 7.17
CA ALA A 45 8.40 -17.89 7.81
C ALA A 45 8.31 -17.78 9.34
N ASN A 46 7.10 -17.67 9.90
CA ASN A 46 6.84 -17.48 11.34
C ASN A 46 5.76 -18.45 11.82
N PRO A 47 6.08 -19.76 11.94
CA PRO A 47 5.12 -20.75 12.42
C PRO A 47 4.54 -20.36 13.78
N GLY A 48 3.22 -20.44 13.90
CA GLY A 48 2.49 -20.06 15.13
C GLY A 48 1.96 -18.63 15.14
N ILE A 49 2.30 -17.80 14.14
CA ILE A 49 1.70 -16.46 13.98
C ILE A 49 0.73 -16.48 12.80
N THR A 50 -0.50 -16.05 13.03
CA THR A 50 -1.53 -15.90 11.99
C THR A 50 -1.73 -14.42 11.68
N VAL A 51 -1.95 -14.08 10.41
CA VAL A 51 -2.27 -12.71 9.97
C VAL A 51 -3.73 -12.61 9.58
N GLU A 52 -4.45 -11.71 10.20
CA GLU A 52 -5.81 -11.34 9.81
C GLU A 52 -5.79 -10.04 9.03
N ILE A 53 -6.38 -10.03 7.83
CA ILE A 53 -6.45 -8.86 6.97
C ILE A 53 -7.82 -8.19 7.12
N LEU A 54 -7.82 -6.97 7.63
CA LEU A 54 -8.98 -6.11 7.69
C LEU A 54 -8.90 -5.07 6.57
N ASN A 55 -9.62 -5.29 5.48
CA ASN A 55 -9.57 -4.41 4.31
C ASN A 55 -10.64 -3.31 4.38
N LYS A 56 -10.18 -2.05 4.43
CA LYS A 56 -11.02 -0.84 4.36
C LYS A 56 -10.35 0.17 3.43
N ASN A 57 -11.12 1.13 2.89
CA ASN A 57 -10.48 2.27 2.22
C ASN A 57 -9.69 3.12 3.23
N THR A 58 -8.77 3.96 2.74
CA THR A 58 -7.82 4.68 3.60
C THR A 58 -8.53 5.58 4.62
N THR A 59 -9.52 6.37 4.19
CA THR A 59 -10.26 7.26 5.09
C THR A 59 -11.07 6.48 6.13
N ALA A 60 -11.74 5.41 5.72
CA ALA A 60 -12.47 4.54 6.65
C ALA A 60 -11.52 3.81 7.62
N SER A 61 -10.27 3.52 7.21
CA SER A 61 -9.26 2.96 8.10
C SER A 61 -8.87 3.94 9.20
N VAL A 62 -8.63 5.20 8.85
CA VAL A 62 -8.33 6.25 9.83
C VAL A 62 -9.49 6.45 10.81
N ALA A 63 -10.72 6.56 10.32
CA ALA A 63 -11.91 6.70 11.16
C ALA A 63 -12.05 5.49 12.09
N TYR A 64 -11.90 4.27 11.59
CA TYR A 64 -12.02 3.03 12.35
C TYR A 64 -11.04 2.97 13.53
N VAL A 65 -9.76 3.32 13.31
CA VAL A 65 -8.77 3.35 14.39
C VAL A 65 -9.09 4.41 15.45
N ARG A 66 -9.60 5.58 14.99
CA ARG A 66 -9.97 6.69 15.90
C ARG A 66 -11.18 6.39 16.79
N GLU A 67 -12.14 5.64 16.26
CA GLU A 67 -13.41 5.35 16.93
C GLU A 67 -13.28 4.17 17.93
N LEU A 68 -12.34 3.26 17.70
CA LEU A 68 -12.16 2.11 18.56
C LEU A 68 -11.42 2.47 19.86
N PRO A 69 -11.88 1.93 21.00
CA PRO A 69 -11.15 2.04 22.26
C PRO A 69 -9.81 1.29 22.19
N GLU A 70 -8.89 1.69 23.04
CA GLU A 70 -7.63 0.98 23.22
C GLU A 70 -7.87 -0.50 23.52
N GLY A 71 -7.03 -1.38 22.96
CA GLY A 71 -7.17 -2.83 23.07
C GLY A 71 -8.25 -3.48 22.20
N GLN A 72 -9.01 -2.70 21.39
CA GLN A 72 -9.89 -3.22 20.33
C GLN A 72 -9.42 -2.82 18.94
N ARG A 73 -8.36 -1.99 18.86
CA ARG A 73 -7.78 -1.55 17.62
C ARG A 73 -7.04 -2.70 16.92
N PRO A 74 -6.92 -2.67 15.56
CA PRO A 74 -5.99 -3.53 14.85
C PRO A 74 -4.55 -3.28 15.30
N ASP A 75 -3.66 -4.23 15.05
CA ASP A 75 -2.27 -4.12 15.49
C ASP A 75 -1.43 -3.26 14.54
N VAL A 76 -1.67 -3.37 13.23
CA VAL A 76 -0.89 -2.71 12.18
C VAL A 76 -1.80 -1.92 11.25
N MET A 77 -1.39 -0.72 10.86
CA MET A 77 -1.90 -0.03 9.67
C MET A 77 -0.90 -0.11 8.53
N TRP A 78 -1.38 -0.46 7.32
CA TRP A 78 -0.56 -0.60 6.13
C TRP A 78 -1.28 -0.02 4.91
N ALA A 79 -0.79 1.12 4.39
CA ALA A 79 -1.46 1.86 3.33
C ALA A 79 -0.48 2.66 2.46
N SER A 80 -0.95 3.13 1.29
CA SER A 80 -0.12 3.83 0.30
C SER A 80 0.05 5.32 0.54
N ALA A 81 -0.69 5.92 1.48
CA ALA A 81 -0.76 7.36 1.63
C ALA A 81 -0.15 7.80 2.97
N PRO A 82 0.94 8.58 2.99
CA PRO A 82 1.58 9.04 4.24
C PRO A 82 0.70 9.97 5.07
N ASP A 83 -0.18 10.77 4.45
CA ASP A 83 -1.11 11.68 5.10
C ASP A 83 -2.03 10.98 6.12
N ALA A 84 -2.49 9.77 5.83
CA ALA A 84 -3.28 8.97 6.75
C ALA A 84 -2.52 8.64 8.04
N PHE A 85 -1.21 8.39 7.95
CA PHE A 85 -0.36 8.13 9.11
C PHE A 85 -0.07 9.41 9.90
N GLU A 86 0.10 10.56 9.24
CA GLU A 86 0.22 11.86 9.88
C GLU A 86 -1.02 12.18 10.73
N VAL A 87 -2.21 11.91 10.19
CA VAL A 87 -3.47 12.06 10.94
C VAL A 87 -3.47 11.17 12.18
N LEU A 88 -3.16 9.87 12.04
CA LEU A 88 -3.12 8.96 13.18
C LEU A 88 -2.05 9.34 14.21
N ALA A 89 -0.87 9.79 13.76
CA ALA A 89 0.19 10.28 14.62
C ALA A 89 -0.21 11.53 15.42
N SER A 90 -0.92 12.48 14.78
CA SER A 90 -1.42 13.69 15.44
C SER A 90 -2.42 13.38 16.56
N TYR A 91 -3.18 12.30 16.43
CA TYR A 91 -4.09 11.79 17.48
C TYR A 91 -3.41 10.84 18.47
N LYS A 92 -2.07 10.67 18.40
CA LYS A 92 -1.29 9.74 19.24
C LYS A 92 -1.78 8.28 19.16
N LEU A 93 -2.22 7.88 17.96
CA LEU A 93 -2.75 6.54 17.70
C LEU A 93 -1.71 5.59 17.08
N LEU A 94 -0.47 6.04 16.92
CA LEU A 94 0.65 5.24 16.48
C LEU A 94 1.69 5.09 17.60
N GLN A 95 2.40 3.97 17.56
CA GLN A 95 3.50 3.65 18.48
C GLN A 95 4.80 3.51 17.69
N SER A 96 5.87 4.09 18.23
CA SER A 96 7.21 3.98 17.64
C SER A 96 7.73 2.54 17.71
N ALA A 97 8.35 2.09 16.61
CA ALA A 97 8.93 0.76 16.46
C ALA A 97 10.20 0.82 15.56
N PRO A 98 11.23 1.61 15.91
CA PRO A 98 12.40 1.82 15.04
C PRO A 98 13.21 0.54 14.76
N GLU A 99 13.06 -0.48 15.58
CA GLU A 99 13.69 -1.79 15.41
C GLU A 99 13.22 -2.54 14.16
N VAL A 100 12.09 -2.18 13.57
CA VAL A 100 11.57 -2.83 12.36
C VAL A 100 12.28 -2.35 11.08
N ILE A 101 13.02 -1.24 11.14
CA ILE A 101 13.68 -0.60 9.99
C ILE A 101 14.77 -1.52 9.44
N ASN A 102 14.73 -1.80 8.14
CA ASN A 102 15.84 -2.43 7.46
C ASN A 102 16.97 -1.40 7.24
N LYS A 103 18.12 -1.64 7.85
CA LYS A 103 19.28 -0.72 7.79
C LYS A 103 19.90 -0.57 6.40
N SER A 104 19.59 -1.48 5.46
CA SER A 104 20.03 -1.39 4.07
C SER A 104 19.12 -0.47 3.22
N ALA A 105 17.98 -0.05 3.74
CA ALA A 105 17.11 0.90 3.06
C ALA A 105 17.72 2.32 3.13
N PRO A 106 17.57 3.13 2.06
CA PRO A 106 18.06 4.51 2.06
C PRO A 106 17.27 5.36 3.07
N ALA A 107 17.90 6.38 3.63
CA ALA A 107 17.20 7.30 4.54
C ALA A 107 16.16 8.18 3.84
N LYS A 108 16.34 8.42 2.52
CA LYS A 108 15.50 9.30 1.70
C LYS A 108 15.35 8.75 0.29
N ILE A 109 14.24 9.10 -0.34
CA ILE A 109 14.01 8.92 -1.78
C ILE A 109 13.96 10.32 -2.40
N GLY A 110 14.97 10.67 -3.19
CA GLY A 110 15.16 12.07 -3.58
C GLY A 110 15.33 12.96 -2.34
N SER A 111 14.49 13.96 -2.20
CA SER A 111 14.44 14.84 -1.02
C SER A 111 13.51 14.33 0.09
N TYR A 112 12.66 13.33 -0.18
CA TYR A 112 11.62 12.89 0.74
C TYR A 112 12.14 11.82 1.71
N PRO A 113 11.90 11.93 3.03
CA PRO A 113 12.27 10.90 4.01
C PRO A 113 11.55 9.59 3.73
N LEU A 114 12.28 8.47 3.78
CA LEU A 114 11.65 7.15 3.63
C LEU A 114 10.77 6.80 4.83
N ASN A 115 11.24 7.16 6.03
CA ASN A 115 10.54 6.92 7.29
C ASN A 115 10.17 8.24 7.95
N ASP A 116 9.12 8.24 8.76
CA ASP A 116 8.79 9.40 9.59
C ASP A 116 9.97 9.77 10.48
N PRO A 117 10.43 11.04 10.47
CA PRO A 117 11.52 11.50 11.36
C PRO A 117 11.25 11.31 12.85
N LYS A 118 9.98 11.25 13.27
CA LYS A 118 9.55 10.98 14.64
C LYS A 118 9.42 9.49 14.96
N GLY A 119 9.61 8.61 13.95
CA GLY A 119 9.60 7.17 14.10
C GLY A 119 8.21 6.56 14.35
N MET A 120 7.13 7.18 13.87
CA MET A 120 5.77 6.71 14.06
C MET A 120 5.29 5.81 12.92
N TYR A 121 5.84 5.94 11.71
CA TYR A 121 5.54 5.10 10.56
C TYR A 121 6.75 4.95 9.64
N TYR A 122 6.75 3.90 8.83
CA TYR A 122 7.93 3.47 8.08
C TYR A 122 7.58 3.17 6.63
N GLY A 123 8.44 3.58 5.70
CA GLY A 123 8.32 3.27 4.29
C GLY A 123 8.57 1.79 4.03
N GLN A 124 7.63 1.16 3.34
CA GLN A 124 7.67 -0.27 3.03
C GLN A 124 7.84 -0.55 1.54
N ALA A 125 7.33 0.32 0.69
CA ALA A 125 7.47 0.29 -0.75
C ALA A 125 7.37 1.72 -1.28
N LEU A 126 7.74 1.95 -2.54
CA LEU A 126 7.53 3.23 -3.20
C LEU A 126 6.32 3.17 -4.10
N ALA A 127 5.69 4.30 -4.31
CA ALA A 127 4.57 4.45 -5.23
C ALA A 127 4.55 5.85 -5.85
N GLY A 128 4.23 5.90 -7.14
CA GLY A 128 4.04 7.14 -7.89
C GLY A 128 2.65 7.19 -8.52
N TYR A 129 2.24 8.38 -8.90
CA TYR A 129 0.91 8.64 -9.45
C TYR A 129 1.02 8.97 -10.93
N GLY A 130 0.09 8.46 -11.72
CA GLY A 130 0.18 8.65 -13.16
C GLY A 130 -1.11 8.32 -13.90
N ILE A 131 -0.95 8.19 -15.20
CA ILE A 131 -2.03 7.96 -16.15
C ILE A 131 -1.85 6.58 -16.76
N SER A 132 -2.89 5.76 -16.68
CA SER A 132 -2.99 4.49 -17.40
C SER A 132 -4.02 4.61 -18.51
N TRP A 133 -3.82 3.91 -19.62
CA TRP A 133 -4.80 3.85 -20.70
C TRP A 133 -4.85 2.48 -21.34
N ASN A 134 -6.02 2.13 -21.86
CA ASN A 134 -6.21 0.92 -22.64
C ASN A 134 -5.91 1.21 -24.11
N THR A 135 -4.89 0.58 -24.67
CA THR A 135 -4.41 0.85 -26.04
C THR A 135 -5.43 0.46 -27.10
N ARG A 136 -6.22 -0.61 -26.87
CA ARG A 136 -7.29 -1.02 -27.79
C ARG A 136 -8.46 -0.05 -27.76
N TYR A 137 -8.83 0.41 -26.56
CA TYR A 137 -9.88 1.41 -26.39
C TYR A 137 -9.51 2.71 -27.09
N LEU A 138 -8.32 3.26 -26.83
CA LEU A 138 -7.87 4.51 -27.45
C LEU A 138 -7.87 4.40 -28.98
N LYS A 139 -7.37 3.29 -29.51
CA LYS A 139 -7.40 3.04 -30.97
C LYS A 139 -8.82 3.02 -31.53
N ALA A 140 -9.76 2.33 -30.88
CA ALA A 140 -11.15 2.24 -31.30
C ALA A 140 -11.87 3.58 -31.31
N HIS A 141 -11.56 4.45 -30.34
CA HIS A 141 -12.16 5.79 -30.20
C HIS A 141 -11.32 6.89 -30.87
N LYS A 142 -10.21 6.54 -31.54
CA LYS A 142 -9.29 7.49 -32.21
C LYS A 142 -8.77 8.55 -31.27
N LEU A 143 -8.49 8.18 -30.00
CA LEU A 143 -7.98 9.07 -28.97
C LEU A 143 -6.44 9.01 -28.97
N PRO A 144 -5.74 10.15 -28.79
CA PRO A 144 -4.30 10.15 -28.55
C PRO A 144 -3.96 9.56 -27.18
N GLU A 145 -2.69 9.15 -27.02
CA GLU A 145 -2.19 8.70 -25.72
C GLU A 145 -1.90 9.91 -24.83
N PRO A 146 -2.49 9.98 -23.61
CA PRO A 146 -2.19 11.05 -22.67
C PRO A 146 -0.81 10.85 -22.02
N ARG A 147 -0.05 11.93 -21.87
CA ARG A 147 1.29 11.90 -21.26
C ARG A 147 1.44 12.83 -20.07
N GLN A 148 0.61 13.88 -19.99
CA GLN A 148 0.65 14.89 -18.94
C GLN A 148 -0.74 15.08 -18.33
N TRP A 149 -0.79 15.59 -17.10
CA TRP A 149 -2.06 15.94 -16.47
C TRP A 149 -2.86 16.93 -17.31
N THR A 150 -2.17 17.87 -17.98
CA THR A 150 -2.76 18.86 -18.89
C THR A 150 -3.37 18.25 -20.14
N ASP A 151 -2.99 17.04 -20.54
CA ASP A 151 -3.67 16.37 -21.66
C ASP A 151 -5.12 16.02 -21.29
N LEU A 152 -5.36 15.64 -20.03
CA LEU A 152 -6.66 15.17 -19.56
C LEU A 152 -7.74 16.24 -19.52
N VAL A 153 -7.39 17.53 -19.71
CA VAL A 153 -8.35 18.64 -19.80
C VAL A 153 -8.90 18.82 -21.22
N LYS A 154 -8.30 18.17 -22.22
CA LYS A 154 -8.69 18.32 -23.64
C LYS A 154 -10.09 17.74 -23.87
N PRO A 155 -10.93 18.41 -24.69
CA PRO A 155 -12.31 17.99 -24.93
C PRO A 155 -12.47 16.58 -25.53
N GLU A 156 -11.46 16.12 -26.28
CA GLU A 156 -11.45 14.79 -26.88
C GLU A 156 -11.53 13.65 -25.88
N TYR A 157 -11.15 13.90 -24.61
CA TYR A 157 -11.24 12.89 -23.54
C TYR A 157 -12.56 12.93 -22.76
N PHE A 158 -13.53 13.76 -23.21
CA PHE A 158 -14.83 13.84 -22.54
C PHE A 158 -15.51 12.47 -22.48
N GLY A 159 -15.86 12.02 -21.28
CA GLY A 159 -16.49 10.73 -21.05
C GLY A 159 -15.58 9.50 -21.16
N HIS A 160 -14.24 9.69 -21.15
CA HIS A 160 -13.29 8.57 -21.30
C HIS A 160 -12.37 8.37 -20.08
N ILE A 161 -12.39 9.27 -19.10
CA ILE A 161 -11.49 9.25 -17.95
C ILE A 161 -12.19 8.67 -16.71
N ALA A 162 -11.52 7.78 -16.00
CA ALA A 162 -11.94 7.32 -14.68
C ALA A 162 -10.94 7.76 -13.59
N ILE A 163 -11.48 8.13 -12.44
CA ILE A 163 -10.74 8.47 -11.23
C ILE A 163 -11.47 7.89 -10.01
N SER A 164 -10.80 7.70 -8.89
CA SER A 164 -11.49 7.38 -7.64
C SER A 164 -11.79 8.63 -6.81
N SER A 165 -12.71 8.51 -5.85
CA SER A 165 -13.06 9.61 -4.95
C SER A 165 -11.86 10.00 -4.06
N PRO A 166 -11.39 11.26 -4.05
CA PRO A 166 -10.30 11.69 -3.18
C PRO A 166 -10.67 11.59 -1.69
N SER A 167 -11.95 11.76 -1.35
CA SER A 167 -12.42 11.64 0.03
C SER A 167 -12.38 10.21 0.59
N ARG A 168 -12.11 9.19 -0.24
CA ARG A 168 -12.07 7.77 0.14
C ARG A 168 -10.75 7.10 -0.16
N SER A 169 -9.99 7.62 -1.12
CA SER A 169 -8.76 7.05 -1.65
C SER A 169 -7.56 7.91 -1.34
N GLY A 170 -6.61 7.39 -0.55
CA GLY A 170 -5.32 8.05 -0.34
C GLY A 170 -4.53 8.23 -1.66
N THR A 171 -4.67 7.30 -2.62
CA THR A 171 -4.09 7.46 -3.97
C THR A 171 -4.58 8.74 -4.64
N THR A 172 -5.89 8.94 -4.68
CA THR A 172 -6.47 10.10 -5.37
C THR A 172 -6.25 11.38 -4.59
N GLN A 173 -6.29 11.31 -3.26
CA GLN A 173 -5.95 12.46 -2.41
C GLN A 173 -4.53 12.95 -2.73
N LEU A 174 -3.55 12.06 -2.77
CA LEU A 174 -2.16 12.43 -3.10
C LEU A 174 -1.97 12.86 -4.55
N THR A 175 -2.78 12.36 -5.49
CA THR A 175 -2.78 12.88 -6.88
C THR A 175 -3.30 14.32 -6.92
N VAL A 176 -4.37 14.61 -6.20
CA VAL A 176 -4.91 15.98 -6.07
C VAL A 176 -3.87 16.90 -5.45
N GLU A 177 -3.26 16.49 -4.34
CA GLU A 177 -2.19 17.26 -3.68
C GLU A 177 -0.99 17.49 -4.62
N THR A 178 -0.59 16.48 -5.38
CA THR A 178 0.50 16.61 -6.36
C THR A 178 0.23 17.72 -7.36
N ILE A 179 -0.98 17.79 -7.90
CA ILE A 179 -1.39 18.83 -8.87
C ILE A 179 -1.49 20.21 -8.19
N LEU A 180 -2.10 20.28 -7.01
CA LEU A 180 -2.26 21.55 -6.29
C LEU A 180 -0.93 22.13 -5.83
N GLN A 181 -0.02 21.31 -5.34
CA GLN A 181 1.29 21.76 -4.89
C GLN A 181 2.24 22.06 -6.06
N GLY A 182 2.11 21.37 -7.16
CA GLY A 182 2.93 21.58 -8.35
C GLY A 182 2.51 22.79 -9.19
N GLU A 183 1.21 23.00 -9.38
CA GLU A 183 0.67 24.09 -10.20
C GLU A 183 0.25 25.34 -9.38
N GLY A 184 0.15 25.21 -8.06
CA GLY A 184 -0.45 26.21 -7.18
C GLY A 184 -1.97 26.06 -7.10
N TRP A 185 -2.56 26.68 -6.08
CA TRP A 185 -3.95 26.45 -5.69
C TRP A 185 -4.96 26.75 -6.81
N GLU A 186 -4.92 27.95 -7.38
CA GLU A 186 -5.93 28.38 -8.38
C GLU A 186 -5.81 27.61 -9.70
N LYS A 187 -4.58 27.49 -10.22
CA LYS A 187 -4.32 26.79 -11.47
C LYS A 187 -4.57 25.29 -11.31
N GLY A 188 -4.13 24.70 -10.19
CA GLY A 188 -4.33 23.30 -9.89
C GLY A 188 -5.81 22.93 -9.78
N TRP A 189 -6.61 23.73 -9.08
CA TRP A 189 -8.07 23.51 -9.01
C TRP A 189 -8.74 23.69 -10.37
N THR A 190 -8.35 24.71 -11.15
CA THR A 190 -8.85 24.88 -12.52
C THR A 190 -8.60 23.63 -13.35
N GLN A 191 -7.38 23.10 -13.33
CA GLN A 191 -7.03 21.88 -14.06
C GLN A 191 -7.81 20.67 -13.56
N LEU A 192 -7.90 20.47 -12.24
CA LEU A 192 -8.65 19.35 -11.65
C LEU A 192 -10.13 19.39 -12.04
N LEU A 193 -10.77 20.54 -11.97
CA LEU A 193 -12.18 20.70 -12.35
C LEU A 193 -12.40 20.43 -13.84
N GLN A 194 -11.50 20.86 -14.73
CA GLN A 194 -11.56 20.56 -16.16
C GLN A 194 -11.36 19.06 -16.43
N MET A 195 -10.40 18.42 -15.76
CA MET A 195 -10.21 16.98 -15.84
C MET A 195 -11.46 16.23 -15.37
N MET A 196 -12.09 16.68 -14.28
CA MET A 196 -13.33 16.09 -13.76
C MET A 196 -14.52 16.32 -14.70
N GLY A 197 -14.54 17.41 -15.45
CA GLY A 197 -15.51 17.63 -16.54
C GLY A 197 -15.44 16.56 -17.62
N ASN A 198 -14.28 15.96 -17.83
CA ASN A 198 -14.05 14.86 -18.79
C ASN A 198 -14.24 13.45 -18.18
N ALA A 199 -14.57 13.34 -16.90
CA ALA A 199 -14.69 12.05 -16.24
C ALA A 199 -15.92 11.26 -16.70
N ALA A 200 -15.70 10.00 -17.05
CA ALA A 200 -16.76 8.99 -17.27
C ALA A 200 -17.26 8.45 -15.94
N ALA A 201 -16.36 8.33 -14.95
CA ALA A 201 -16.69 7.75 -13.65
C ALA A 201 -15.79 8.24 -12.52
N VAL A 202 -16.38 8.32 -11.32
CA VAL A 202 -15.68 8.47 -10.05
C VAL A 202 -15.96 7.23 -9.20
N THR A 203 -14.95 6.38 -9.01
CA THR A 203 -15.10 5.12 -8.27
C THR A 203 -14.85 5.31 -6.77
N ASP A 204 -15.37 4.39 -5.95
CA ASP A 204 -15.16 4.41 -4.49
C ASP A 204 -13.74 4.00 -4.07
N ARG A 205 -13.11 3.12 -4.85
CA ARG A 205 -11.82 2.50 -4.54
C ARG A 205 -10.84 2.72 -5.70
N SER A 206 -9.60 3.01 -5.36
CA SER A 206 -8.55 3.28 -6.35
C SER A 206 -8.28 2.11 -7.30
N PHE A 207 -8.41 0.88 -6.86
CA PHE A 207 -8.18 -0.29 -7.70
C PHE A 207 -9.32 -0.55 -8.72
N ALA A 208 -10.52 -0.03 -8.50
CA ALA A 208 -11.61 -0.14 -9.47
C ALA A 208 -11.34 0.67 -10.77
N VAL A 209 -10.49 1.69 -10.70
CA VAL A 209 -10.09 2.47 -11.88
C VAL A 209 -9.26 1.62 -12.85
N PRO A 210 -8.09 1.06 -12.46
CA PRO A 210 -7.30 0.22 -13.36
C PRO A 210 -8.05 -1.05 -13.78
N ASP A 211 -8.91 -1.64 -12.94
CA ASP A 211 -9.75 -2.76 -13.34
C ASP A 211 -10.65 -2.39 -14.51
N GLY A 212 -11.32 -1.23 -14.46
CA GLY A 212 -12.15 -0.74 -15.54
C GLY A 212 -11.36 -0.40 -16.81
N VAL A 213 -10.12 0.14 -16.67
CA VAL A 213 -9.22 0.40 -17.80
C VAL A 213 -8.74 -0.92 -18.41
N ASN A 214 -8.33 -1.89 -17.61
CA ASN A 214 -7.90 -3.22 -18.06
C ASN A 214 -8.96 -3.89 -18.94
N ASN A 215 -10.22 -3.81 -18.52
CA ASN A 215 -11.35 -4.44 -19.19
C ASN A 215 -11.98 -3.57 -20.32
N GLY A 216 -11.45 -2.35 -20.55
CA GLY A 216 -11.96 -1.45 -21.57
C GLY A 216 -13.32 -0.81 -21.25
N GLN A 217 -13.71 -0.79 -19.99
CA GLN A 217 -14.88 -0.02 -19.51
C GLN A 217 -14.61 1.49 -19.57
N TYR A 218 -13.35 1.88 -19.29
CA TYR A 218 -12.84 3.24 -19.43
C TYR A 218 -11.62 3.23 -20.34
N GLY A 219 -11.42 4.31 -21.06
CA GLY A 219 -10.22 4.45 -21.92
C GLY A 219 -8.98 4.82 -21.13
N ILE A 220 -9.13 5.67 -20.13
CA ILE A 220 -8.05 6.33 -19.38
C ILE A 220 -8.36 6.27 -17.90
N GLY A 221 -7.35 6.04 -17.07
CA GLY A 221 -7.46 6.03 -15.62
C GLY A 221 -6.38 6.89 -14.95
N ILE A 222 -6.78 7.65 -13.95
CA ILE A 222 -5.84 8.30 -13.02
C ILE A 222 -5.57 7.31 -11.90
N VAL A 223 -4.33 6.85 -11.77
CA VAL A 223 -3.99 5.67 -10.97
C VAL A 223 -2.67 5.82 -10.22
N ILE A 224 -2.49 4.96 -9.24
CA ILE A 224 -1.18 4.68 -8.65
C ILE A 224 -0.46 3.62 -9.52
N ASP A 225 0.84 3.75 -9.66
CA ASP A 225 1.70 3.00 -10.59
C ASP A 225 1.52 1.48 -10.53
N PHE A 226 1.66 0.89 -9.35
CA PHE A 226 1.68 -0.56 -9.21
C PHE A 226 0.37 -1.24 -9.65
N LEU A 227 -0.77 -0.56 -9.55
CA LEU A 227 -2.05 -1.11 -10.02
C LEU A 227 -2.13 -1.15 -11.55
N ALA A 228 -1.61 -0.10 -12.21
CA ALA A 228 -1.52 -0.09 -13.67
C ALA A 228 -0.46 -1.06 -14.20
N LEU A 229 0.70 -1.10 -13.56
CA LEU A 229 1.81 -2.00 -13.91
C LEU A 229 1.43 -3.47 -13.71
N ALA A 230 0.69 -3.80 -12.65
CA ALA A 230 0.17 -5.15 -12.45
C ALA A 230 -0.75 -5.58 -13.60
N GLY A 231 -1.61 -4.69 -14.10
CA GLY A 231 -2.43 -4.93 -15.30
C GLY A 231 -1.55 -5.18 -16.54
N LYS A 232 -0.59 -4.30 -16.80
CA LYS A 232 0.35 -4.42 -17.92
C LYS A 232 1.13 -5.73 -17.90
N TYR A 233 1.73 -6.08 -16.77
CA TYR A 233 2.54 -7.30 -16.62
C TYR A 233 1.69 -8.58 -16.57
N SER A 234 0.39 -8.46 -16.29
CA SER A 234 -0.58 -9.55 -16.41
C SER A 234 -1.12 -9.73 -17.84
N GLY A 235 -0.64 -8.94 -18.82
CA GLY A 235 -0.96 -9.10 -20.24
C GLY A 235 -2.22 -8.35 -20.71
N TYR A 236 -2.78 -7.45 -19.90
CA TYR A 236 -3.84 -6.56 -20.38
C TYR A 236 -3.28 -5.55 -21.40
N PRO A 237 -4.11 -5.09 -22.35
CA PRO A 237 -3.70 -4.12 -23.37
C PRO A 237 -3.64 -2.70 -22.80
N VAL A 238 -2.85 -2.50 -21.78
CA VAL A 238 -2.74 -1.23 -21.07
C VAL A 238 -1.31 -0.73 -21.01
N GLU A 239 -1.17 0.58 -21.01
CA GLU A 239 0.07 1.31 -20.81
C GLU A 239 -0.06 2.27 -19.63
N PHE A 240 1.09 2.73 -19.14
CA PHE A 240 1.18 3.65 -18.01
C PHE A 240 2.28 4.69 -18.26
N THR A 241 2.07 5.90 -17.76
CA THR A 241 3.09 6.94 -17.74
C THR A 241 3.07 7.72 -16.43
N TYR A 242 4.26 8.17 -16.03
CA TYR A 242 4.37 9.23 -15.03
C TYR A 242 4.37 10.58 -15.75
N PRO A 243 3.41 11.49 -15.48
CA PRO A 243 3.53 12.88 -15.92
C PRO A 243 4.81 13.52 -15.37
N ALA A 244 5.36 14.51 -16.08
CA ALA A 244 6.59 15.19 -15.66
C ALA A 244 6.47 15.78 -14.23
N MET A 245 5.28 16.28 -13.90
CA MET A 245 4.93 16.71 -12.55
C MET A 245 4.18 15.57 -11.84
N THR A 246 4.91 14.71 -11.12
CA THR A 246 4.31 13.71 -10.24
C THR A 246 5.12 13.54 -8.96
N ALA A 247 4.49 12.95 -7.95
CA ALA A 247 5.16 12.59 -6.70
C ALA A 247 5.43 11.09 -6.67
N VAL A 248 6.61 10.71 -6.16
CA VAL A 248 6.92 9.34 -5.75
C VAL A 248 7.14 9.38 -4.25
N VAL A 249 6.30 8.68 -3.51
CA VAL A 249 6.29 8.70 -2.05
C VAL A 249 6.32 7.28 -1.48
N PRO A 250 6.79 7.10 -0.23
CA PRO A 250 6.70 5.83 0.45
C PRO A 250 5.25 5.44 0.70
N ALA A 251 4.93 4.17 0.45
CA ALA A 251 3.81 3.52 1.09
C ALA A 251 4.25 3.08 2.48
N ASN A 252 3.40 3.27 3.48
CA ASN A 252 3.81 3.19 4.87
C ASN A 252 3.14 2.04 5.62
N ILE A 253 3.84 1.62 6.68
CA ILE A 253 3.38 0.67 7.68
C ILE A 253 3.65 1.24 9.07
N ALA A 254 2.72 1.04 10.00
CA ALA A 254 2.85 1.54 11.37
C ALA A 254 2.25 0.58 12.38
N LEU A 255 2.83 0.56 13.58
CA LEU A 255 2.28 -0.07 14.75
C LEU A 255 1.21 0.84 15.35
N ILE A 256 0.00 0.32 15.59
CA ILE A 256 -1.07 1.08 16.20
C ILE A 256 -0.90 1.09 17.72
N ALA A 257 -1.11 2.23 18.36
CA ALA A 257 -1.00 2.38 19.80
C ALA A 257 -2.06 1.52 20.52
N GLY A 258 -1.61 0.74 21.52
CA GLY A 258 -2.46 -0.20 22.23
C GLY A 258 -2.73 -1.50 21.48
N ALA A 259 -1.91 -1.84 20.48
CA ALA A 259 -1.96 -3.15 19.80
C ALA A 259 -1.82 -4.30 20.78
N LYS A 260 -2.74 -5.28 20.73
CA LYS A 260 -2.71 -6.46 21.62
C LYS A 260 -1.54 -7.38 21.34
N ASN A 261 -1.17 -7.50 20.06
CA ASN A 261 -0.12 -8.41 19.59
C ASN A 261 1.06 -7.61 19.04
N ALA A 262 1.54 -6.65 19.85
CA ALA A 262 2.56 -5.68 19.39
C ALA A 262 3.87 -6.36 18.97
N ASP A 263 4.29 -7.46 19.60
CA ASP A 263 5.54 -8.14 19.27
C ASP A 263 5.40 -8.91 17.93
N GLU A 264 4.28 -9.57 17.70
CA GLU A 264 3.95 -10.22 16.42
C GLU A 264 3.77 -9.19 15.31
N ALA A 265 3.16 -8.05 15.62
CA ALA A 265 3.01 -6.92 14.71
C ALA A 265 4.37 -6.37 14.27
N ARG A 266 5.33 -6.19 15.18
CA ARG A 266 6.72 -5.79 14.85
C ARG A 266 7.40 -6.80 13.95
N LYS A 267 7.21 -8.11 14.18
CA LYS A 267 7.75 -9.16 13.31
C LYS A 267 7.15 -9.05 11.90
N PHE A 268 5.83 -8.84 11.78
CA PHE A 268 5.19 -8.65 10.49
C PHE A 268 5.72 -7.39 9.78
N MET A 269 5.81 -6.25 10.47
CA MET A 269 6.36 -5.02 9.91
C MET A 269 7.81 -5.21 9.43
N ALA A 270 8.68 -5.80 10.26
CA ALA A 270 10.07 -6.08 9.90
C ALA A 270 10.16 -7.04 8.70
N TYR A 271 9.28 -8.06 8.63
CA TYR A 271 9.22 -8.97 7.49
C TYR A 271 8.90 -8.23 6.19
N THR A 272 7.94 -7.31 6.20
CA THR A 272 7.58 -6.54 4.98
C THR A 272 8.75 -5.72 4.43
N MET A 273 9.68 -5.32 5.27
CA MET A 273 10.89 -4.56 4.91
C MET A 273 12.14 -5.43 4.73
N SER A 274 12.06 -6.73 4.99
CA SER A 274 13.15 -7.69 4.80
C SER A 274 13.39 -8.00 3.32
N VAL A 275 14.55 -8.55 2.97
CA VAL A 275 14.83 -8.98 1.59
C VAL A 275 13.75 -9.93 1.05
N PRO A 276 13.33 -11.01 1.76
CA PRO A 276 12.23 -11.86 1.29
C PRO A 276 10.91 -11.11 1.13
N GLY A 277 10.57 -10.19 2.04
CA GLY A 277 9.37 -9.36 1.93
C GLY A 277 9.42 -8.41 0.74
N GLN A 278 10.58 -7.79 0.47
CA GLN A 278 10.77 -6.89 -0.67
C GLN A 278 10.77 -7.64 -2.01
N GLN A 279 11.23 -8.89 -2.06
CA GLN A 279 11.16 -9.72 -3.26
C GLN A 279 9.72 -10.01 -3.72
N LEU A 280 8.74 -10.04 -2.80
CA LEU A 280 7.33 -10.21 -3.16
C LEU A 280 6.80 -9.05 -4.02
N LEU A 281 7.42 -7.88 -3.93
CA LEU A 281 7.01 -6.69 -4.69
C LEU A 281 7.25 -6.84 -6.20
N PHE A 282 8.13 -7.75 -6.61
CA PHE A 282 8.42 -8.04 -8.03
C PHE A 282 7.43 -9.04 -8.66
N ASP A 283 6.50 -9.62 -7.90
CA ASP A 283 5.42 -10.42 -8.49
C ASP A 283 4.62 -9.56 -9.48
N ALA A 284 4.38 -10.10 -10.68
CA ALA A 284 3.69 -9.38 -11.77
C ALA A 284 2.31 -8.84 -11.36
N LYS A 285 1.62 -9.51 -10.42
CA LYS A 285 0.31 -9.09 -9.91
C LYS A 285 0.41 -8.02 -8.81
N ILE A 286 1.62 -7.77 -8.28
CA ILE A 286 1.90 -6.77 -7.24
C ILE A 286 2.61 -5.56 -7.85
N ALA A 287 3.67 -5.79 -8.62
CA ALA A 287 4.41 -4.84 -9.45
C ALA A 287 4.79 -3.52 -8.74
N ARG A 288 5.24 -3.59 -7.49
CA ARG A 288 5.60 -2.39 -6.70
C ARG A 288 7.10 -2.15 -6.68
N LEU A 289 7.47 -0.89 -6.52
CA LEU A 289 8.86 -0.48 -6.36
C LEU A 289 9.34 -0.78 -4.93
N PRO A 290 10.43 -1.56 -4.75
CA PRO A 290 10.98 -1.85 -3.43
C PRO A 290 11.69 -0.63 -2.82
N ILE A 291 11.91 -0.67 -1.51
CA ILE A 291 12.74 0.31 -0.78
C ILE A 291 14.21 -0.14 -0.69
N LEU A 292 14.48 -1.43 -0.88
CA LEU A 292 15.83 -1.95 -0.90
C LEU A 292 16.41 -1.85 -2.32
N PRO A 293 17.73 -1.55 -2.44
CA PRO A 293 18.42 -1.50 -3.71
C PRO A 293 18.53 -2.87 -4.37
#